data_808537e2656afedee39552bec8feb9ac
#
_entry.id   808537e2656afedee39552bec8feb9ac
#
_cell.length_a   1.000
_cell.length_b   1.000
_cell.length_c   1.000
_cell.angle_alpha   90.00
_cell.angle_beta   90.00
_cell.angle_gamma   90.00
#
_symmetry.space_group_name_H-M   'P 1'
#
loop_
_entity.id
_entity.type
_entity.pdbx_description
1 polymer ?
#
loop_
_entity_poly.entity_id
_entity_poly.type
_entity_poly.pdbx_seq_one_letter_code
_entity_poly.pdbx_strand_id
1 'polypeptide(L)'
;MYEKVNPAHPDKVADRIAGALVDLAYQKDKNPKIAVEVLIGHGVCHIVAESSVHITNDEVASIVYRIGGDRVLSDYVEVPQDEHLADNQSAGIRCGDNGIFKGMPVTAEQKALAEIAKQIYAIYGCDGKYILDEARLIICQSNAKTYYLHEAYPKAEINPLGDWTGGTDVDTGAVNRKLGSDMGDSVTGGGLHGKDLSKADVSVNIYAWLKARKPERLSSSSVPLVMML
;
A
#
# COMPACT_ATOMS: atom_id res chain seq x y z
N MET A 1 6.80 4.54 -19.36
CA MET A 1 5.53 3.92 -18.95
C MET A 1 5.41 3.95 -17.43
N TYR A 2 4.27 4.36 -16.92
CA TYR A 2 3.92 4.39 -15.49
C TYR A 2 2.63 3.61 -15.29
N GLU A 3 2.51 2.92 -14.15
CA GLU A 3 1.32 2.19 -13.74
C GLU A 3 0.87 2.67 -12.37
N LYS A 4 -0.43 2.71 -12.15
CA LYS A 4 -1.07 3.05 -10.89
C LYS A 4 -2.27 2.16 -10.66
N VAL A 5 -2.40 1.62 -9.46
CA VAL A 5 -3.63 1.00 -8.99
C VAL A 5 -4.34 1.90 -7.98
N ASN A 6 -5.64 1.76 -7.84
CA ASN A 6 -6.41 2.52 -6.87
C ASN A 6 -6.50 1.78 -5.51
N PRO A 7 -7.07 2.42 -4.46
CA PRO A 7 -7.15 1.82 -3.13
C PRO A 7 -8.00 0.54 -3.01
N ALA A 8 -8.84 0.24 -3.99
CA ALA A 8 -9.65 -0.99 -3.99
C ALA A 8 -8.95 -2.19 -4.65
N HIS A 9 -7.75 -2.02 -5.19
CA HIS A 9 -6.95 -3.15 -5.66
C HIS A 9 -6.65 -4.09 -4.47
N PRO A 10 -6.79 -5.42 -4.63
CA PRO A 10 -6.63 -6.38 -3.52
C PRO A 10 -5.32 -6.21 -2.74
N ASP A 11 -4.19 -5.99 -3.40
CA ASP A 11 -2.92 -5.72 -2.71
C ASP A 11 -2.98 -4.44 -1.87
N LYS A 12 -3.69 -3.40 -2.33
CA LYS A 12 -3.87 -2.16 -1.57
C LYS A 12 -4.84 -2.32 -0.41
N VAL A 13 -5.82 -3.20 -0.54
CA VAL A 13 -6.69 -3.58 0.57
C VAL A 13 -5.87 -4.29 1.66
N ALA A 14 -5.00 -5.23 1.28
CA ALA A 14 -4.07 -5.90 2.20
C ALA A 14 -3.16 -4.89 2.93
N ASP A 15 -2.53 -3.96 2.19
CA ASP A 15 -1.70 -2.89 2.75
C ASP A 15 -2.46 -2.03 3.77
N ARG A 16 -3.71 -1.69 3.47
CA ARG A 16 -4.54 -0.87 4.37
C ARG A 16 -4.92 -1.60 5.64
N ILE A 17 -5.20 -2.91 5.57
CA ILE A 17 -5.46 -3.74 6.75
C ILE A 17 -4.20 -3.82 7.60
N ALA A 18 -3.05 -4.15 7.02
CA ALA A 18 -1.78 -4.20 7.74
C ALA A 18 -1.45 -2.86 8.42
N GLY A 19 -1.57 -1.75 7.68
CA GLY A 19 -1.36 -0.41 8.23
C GLY A 19 -2.29 -0.07 9.39
N ALA A 20 -3.57 -0.45 9.31
CA ALA A 20 -4.53 -0.20 10.38
C ALA A 20 -4.23 -1.02 11.65
N LEU A 21 -3.69 -2.24 11.51
CA LEU A 21 -3.23 -3.04 12.66
C LEU A 21 -1.98 -2.44 13.31
N VAL A 22 -1.05 -1.94 12.51
CA VAL A 22 0.12 -1.20 13.02
C VAL A 22 -0.32 0.08 13.74
N ASP A 23 -1.25 0.85 13.18
CA ASP A 23 -1.80 2.04 13.82
C ASP A 23 -2.49 1.71 15.14
N LEU A 24 -3.22 0.59 15.22
CA LEU A 24 -3.86 0.12 16.44
C LEU A 24 -2.82 -0.24 17.52
N ALA A 25 -1.72 -0.90 17.12
CA ALA A 25 -0.63 -1.19 18.06
C ALA A 25 -0.03 0.09 18.64
N TYR A 26 0.18 1.12 17.82
CA TYR A 26 0.65 2.44 18.29
C TYR A 26 -0.37 3.18 19.18
N GLN A 27 -1.65 2.89 19.07
CA GLN A 27 -2.65 3.42 20.00
C GLN A 27 -2.55 2.77 21.39
N LYS A 28 -2.12 1.50 21.45
CA LYS A 28 -1.99 0.73 22.69
C LYS A 28 -0.64 0.91 23.37
N ASP A 29 0.42 1.11 22.60
CA ASP A 29 1.80 1.32 23.08
C ASP A 29 2.48 2.42 22.28
N LYS A 30 3.33 3.19 22.93
CA LYS A 30 4.10 4.28 22.27
C LYS A 30 5.21 3.76 21.36
N ASN A 31 5.68 2.56 21.60
CA ASN A 31 6.80 1.96 20.85
C ASN A 31 6.57 0.46 20.61
N PRO A 32 5.48 0.08 19.95
CA PRO A 32 5.17 -1.31 19.73
C PRO A 32 6.19 -1.93 18.78
N LYS A 33 6.51 -3.19 19.04
CA LYS A 33 7.22 -4.04 18.09
C LYS A 33 6.18 -4.90 17.39
N ILE A 34 5.93 -4.63 16.14
CA ILE A 34 4.89 -5.31 15.37
C ILE A 34 5.29 -5.48 13.91
N ALA A 35 5.06 -6.68 13.39
CA ALA A 35 5.10 -7.01 11.97
C ALA A 35 3.80 -7.73 11.61
N VAL A 36 3.17 -7.36 10.50
CA VAL A 36 1.87 -7.89 10.08
C VAL A 36 1.92 -8.31 8.63
N GLU A 37 1.64 -9.57 8.36
CA GLU A 37 1.47 -10.11 7.03
C GLU A 37 -0.02 -10.35 6.75
N VAL A 38 -0.49 -9.91 5.58
CA VAL A 38 -1.89 -10.00 5.18
C VAL A 38 -2.00 -10.59 3.79
N LEU A 39 -2.85 -11.59 3.65
CA LEU A 39 -3.31 -12.15 2.38
C LEU A 39 -4.84 -12.09 2.35
N ILE A 40 -5.42 -11.42 1.37
CA ILE A 40 -6.88 -11.27 1.26
C ILE A 40 -7.38 -11.65 -0.12
N GLY A 41 -8.51 -12.33 -0.19
CA GLY A 41 -9.22 -12.65 -1.42
C GLY A 41 -10.30 -13.70 -1.21
N HIS A 42 -11.29 -13.71 -2.10
CA HIS A 42 -12.34 -14.73 -2.13
C HIS A 42 -13.05 -14.93 -0.77
N GLY A 43 -13.31 -13.84 -0.07
CA GLY A 43 -14.07 -13.83 1.18
C GLY A 43 -13.26 -14.18 2.43
N VAL A 44 -11.95 -14.35 2.34
CA VAL A 44 -11.08 -14.63 3.51
C VAL A 44 -9.92 -13.65 3.57
N CYS A 45 -9.56 -13.26 4.79
CA CYS A 45 -8.36 -12.47 5.08
C CYS A 45 -7.51 -13.22 6.11
N HIS A 46 -6.40 -13.78 5.65
CA HIS A 46 -5.41 -14.44 6.50
C HIS A 46 -4.42 -13.41 7.02
N ILE A 47 -4.22 -13.37 8.32
CA ILE A 47 -3.37 -12.40 9.00
C ILE A 47 -2.46 -13.12 9.99
N VAL A 48 -1.17 -12.89 9.88
CA VAL A 48 -0.18 -13.26 10.89
C VAL A 48 0.44 -11.98 11.44
N ALA A 49 0.38 -11.79 12.75
CA ALA A 49 1.01 -10.68 13.43
C ALA A 49 2.04 -11.18 14.45
N GLU A 50 3.28 -10.73 14.31
CA GLU A 50 4.30 -10.85 15.32
C GLU A 50 4.29 -9.55 16.13
N SER A 51 3.86 -9.61 17.39
CA SER A 51 3.58 -8.38 18.14
C SER A 51 3.98 -8.45 19.60
N SER A 52 4.49 -7.32 20.13
CA SER A 52 4.66 -7.08 21.55
C SER A 52 3.38 -6.57 22.22
N VAL A 53 2.35 -6.29 21.42
CA VAL A 53 1.07 -5.73 21.88
C VAL A 53 -0.04 -6.67 21.47
N HIS A 54 -0.86 -7.07 22.44
CA HIS A 54 -2.01 -7.94 22.17
C HIS A 54 -3.11 -7.20 21.38
N ILE A 55 -3.53 -7.80 20.27
CA ILE A 55 -4.63 -7.36 19.42
C ILE A 55 -5.69 -8.45 19.42
N THR A 56 -6.89 -8.15 19.86
CA THR A 56 -7.96 -9.14 19.98
C THR A 56 -8.55 -9.49 18.60
N ASN A 57 -9.14 -10.69 18.49
CA ASN A 57 -9.84 -11.11 17.28
C ASN A 57 -10.96 -10.13 16.86
N ASP A 58 -11.67 -9.54 17.84
CA ASP A 58 -12.74 -8.59 17.54
C ASP A 58 -12.21 -7.27 16.96
N GLU A 59 -11.07 -6.80 17.43
CA GLU A 59 -10.40 -5.63 16.87
C GLU A 59 -9.93 -5.89 15.42
N VAL A 60 -9.35 -7.07 15.19
CA VAL A 60 -8.95 -7.50 13.83
C VAL A 60 -10.17 -7.62 12.94
N ALA A 61 -11.22 -8.30 13.37
CA ALA A 61 -12.45 -8.47 12.60
C ALA A 61 -13.09 -7.12 12.26
N SER A 62 -13.09 -6.15 13.18
CA SER A 62 -13.58 -4.80 12.95
C SER A 62 -12.77 -4.07 11.85
N ILE A 63 -11.46 -4.21 11.85
CA ILE A 63 -10.57 -3.63 10.82
C ILE A 63 -10.83 -4.29 9.47
N VAL A 64 -10.87 -5.61 9.43
CA VAL A 64 -11.13 -6.38 8.20
C VAL A 64 -12.50 -6.02 7.62
N TYR A 65 -13.54 -5.99 8.45
CA TYR A 65 -14.88 -5.56 8.05
C TYR A 65 -14.90 -4.16 7.42
N ARG A 66 -14.28 -3.21 8.10
CA ARG A 66 -14.26 -1.80 7.65
C ARG A 66 -13.49 -1.60 6.34
N ILE A 67 -12.43 -2.37 6.10
CA ILE A 67 -11.50 -2.18 4.96
C ILE A 67 -11.75 -3.18 3.85
N GLY A 68 -11.95 -4.45 4.19
CA GLY A 68 -12.13 -5.56 3.26
C GLY A 68 -13.60 -5.80 2.86
N GLY A 69 -14.53 -5.34 3.72
CA GLY A 69 -15.97 -5.50 3.48
C GLY A 69 -16.63 -6.53 4.40
N ASP A 70 -17.95 -6.51 4.39
CA ASP A 70 -18.82 -7.28 5.30
C ASP A 70 -18.86 -8.80 5.01
N ARG A 71 -18.36 -9.20 3.85
CA ARG A 71 -18.32 -10.62 3.42
C ARG A 71 -16.96 -11.28 3.62
N VAL A 72 -16.01 -10.58 4.25
CA VAL A 72 -14.66 -11.09 4.44
C VAL A 72 -14.50 -11.60 5.87
N LEU A 73 -14.19 -12.88 5.99
CA LEU A 73 -13.85 -13.51 7.27
C LEU A 73 -12.38 -13.31 7.59
N SER A 74 -12.07 -12.94 8.83
CA SER A 74 -10.69 -12.83 9.32
C SER A 74 -10.23 -14.15 9.92
N ASP A 75 -9.07 -14.63 9.48
CA ASP A 75 -8.31 -15.71 10.08
C ASP A 75 -7.01 -15.11 10.63
N TYR A 76 -6.91 -15.02 11.94
CA TYR A 76 -5.89 -14.26 12.63
C TYR A 76 -5.05 -15.11 13.57
N VAL A 77 -3.75 -15.02 13.39
CA VAL A 77 -2.76 -15.64 14.26
C VAL A 77 -1.84 -14.55 14.83
N GLU A 78 -1.78 -14.45 16.15
CA GLU A 78 -0.82 -13.59 16.85
C GLU A 78 0.25 -14.43 17.50
N VAL A 79 1.50 -14.04 17.30
CA VAL A 79 2.67 -14.64 17.96
C VAL A 79 3.51 -13.54 18.61
N PRO A 80 4.25 -13.85 19.68
CA PRO A 80 5.24 -12.92 20.22
C PRO A 80 6.28 -12.59 19.16
N GLN A 81 6.70 -11.32 19.10
CA GLN A 81 7.83 -10.97 18.27
C GLN A 81 9.11 -11.63 18.79
N ASP A 82 9.92 -12.14 17.88
CA ASP A 82 11.24 -12.68 18.21
C ASP A 82 12.11 -11.62 18.89
N GLU A 83 12.71 -11.98 20.03
CA GLU A 83 13.50 -11.04 20.84
C GLU A 83 14.70 -10.49 20.08
N HIS A 84 15.30 -11.30 19.22
CA HIS A 84 16.45 -10.91 18.41
C HIS A 84 16.07 -9.87 17.35
N LEU A 85 14.92 -10.04 16.71
CA LEU A 85 14.37 -9.05 15.78
C LEU A 85 14.00 -7.76 16.51
N ALA A 86 13.39 -7.87 17.69
CA ALA A 86 13.03 -6.71 18.53
C ALA A 86 14.28 -5.92 18.93
N ASP A 87 15.36 -6.58 19.33
CA ASP A 87 16.63 -5.95 19.67
C ASP A 87 17.28 -5.28 18.46
N ASN A 88 17.23 -5.90 17.29
CA ASN A 88 17.72 -5.30 16.05
C ASN A 88 16.95 -4.02 15.69
N GLN A 89 15.65 -3.98 15.91
CA GLN A 89 14.82 -2.79 15.68
C GLN A 89 15.10 -1.68 16.70
N SER A 90 15.42 -2.02 17.95
CA SER A 90 15.72 -1.05 19.00
C SER A 90 17.12 -0.45 18.91
N ALA A 91 18.07 -1.15 18.32
CA ALA A 91 19.46 -0.71 18.20
C ALA A 91 19.73 0.26 17.04
N GLY A 92 18.71 0.76 16.39
CA GLY A 92 18.79 1.65 15.23
C GLY A 92 18.70 0.88 13.91
N ILE A 93 18.97 1.59 12.80
CA ILE A 93 18.88 1.00 11.47
C ILE A 93 20.02 -0.01 11.27
N ARG A 94 19.66 -1.27 11.13
CA ARG A 94 20.59 -2.37 10.85
C ARG A 94 20.16 -3.11 9.59
N CYS A 95 21.07 -3.92 9.05
CA CYS A 95 20.75 -4.86 7.98
C CYS A 95 19.62 -5.80 8.41
N GLY A 96 18.75 -6.13 7.50
CA GLY A 96 17.63 -7.03 7.71
C GLY A 96 16.49 -6.69 6.78
N ASP A 97 15.29 -6.84 7.25
CA ASP A 97 14.06 -6.62 6.49
C ASP A 97 13.76 -5.15 6.18
N ASN A 98 14.58 -4.23 6.62
CA ASN A 98 14.33 -2.79 6.48
C ASN A 98 14.31 -2.31 5.05
N GLY A 99 14.64 -3.13 4.10
CA GLY A 99 14.47 -2.84 2.71
C GLY A 99 15.11 -1.54 2.22
N ILE A 100 15.24 -1.44 0.94
CA ILE A 100 15.71 -0.20 0.30
C ILE A 100 14.54 0.77 0.26
N PHE A 101 14.67 1.86 0.98
CA PHE A 101 13.74 2.94 0.90
C PHE A 101 13.86 3.65 -0.46
N LYS A 102 12.78 3.70 -1.20
CA LYS A 102 12.71 4.40 -2.47
C LYS A 102 11.87 5.66 -2.31
N GLY A 103 12.52 6.76 -1.97
CA GLY A 103 11.91 8.08 -2.02
C GLY A 103 11.63 8.45 -3.47
N MET A 104 10.40 8.76 -3.77
CA MET A 104 9.99 9.14 -5.11
C MET A 104 9.81 10.64 -5.20
N PRO A 105 10.64 11.37 -5.94
CA PRO A 105 10.16 12.58 -6.55
C PRO A 105 9.11 12.17 -7.58
N VAL A 106 7.88 12.52 -7.34
CA VAL A 106 6.78 12.19 -8.23
C VAL A 106 6.90 13.04 -9.47
N THR A 107 7.11 12.41 -10.64
CA THR A 107 7.16 13.11 -11.92
C THR A 107 5.81 13.75 -12.26
N ALA A 108 5.77 14.64 -13.24
CA ALA A 108 4.52 15.24 -13.69
C ALA A 108 3.53 14.19 -14.17
N GLU A 109 4.02 13.16 -14.87
CA GLU A 109 3.24 12.04 -15.39
C GLU A 109 2.67 11.18 -14.25
N GLN A 110 3.48 10.88 -13.25
CA GLN A 110 3.03 10.14 -12.07
C GLN A 110 1.96 10.90 -11.29
N LYS A 111 2.11 12.22 -11.15
CA LYS A 111 1.09 13.09 -10.51
C LYS A 111 -0.21 13.09 -11.30
N ALA A 112 -0.13 13.26 -12.61
CA ALA A 112 -1.31 13.23 -13.47
C ALA A 112 -2.04 11.88 -13.36
N LEU A 113 -1.30 10.77 -13.41
CA LEU A 113 -1.87 9.43 -13.30
C LEU A 113 -2.48 9.17 -11.91
N ALA A 114 -1.84 9.65 -10.85
CA ALA A 114 -2.35 9.55 -9.49
C ALA A 114 -3.68 10.34 -9.33
N GLU A 115 -3.77 11.52 -9.94
CA GLU A 115 -4.99 12.33 -9.90
C GLU A 115 -6.14 11.66 -10.67
N ILE A 116 -5.88 11.12 -11.85
CA ILE A 116 -6.86 10.34 -12.61
C ILE A 116 -7.37 9.15 -11.79
N ALA A 117 -6.48 8.39 -11.17
CA ALA A 117 -6.85 7.27 -10.32
C ALA A 117 -7.75 7.69 -9.15
N LYS A 118 -7.44 8.82 -8.49
CA LYS A 118 -8.25 9.37 -7.39
C LYS A 118 -9.64 9.78 -7.86
N GLN A 119 -9.73 10.49 -8.97
CA GLN A 119 -11.00 10.97 -9.53
C GLN A 119 -11.91 9.80 -9.90
N ILE A 120 -11.39 8.79 -10.58
CA ILE A 120 -12.15 7.61 -10.97
C ILE A 120 -12.56 6.81 -9.73
N TYR A 121 -11.65 6.61 -8.78
CA TYR A 121 -11.94 5.89 -7.54
C TYR A 121 -13.05 6.58 -6.71
N ALA A 122 -13.05 7.90 -6.67
CA ALA A 122 -14.09 8.67 -5.96
C ALA A 122 -15.51 8.44 -6.54
N ILE A 123 -15.61 8.07 -7.81
CA ILE A 123 -16.90 7.80 -8.49
C ILE A 123 -17.29 6.34 -8.35
N TYR A 124 -16.37 5.41 -8.61
CA TYR A 124 -16.70 3.98 -8.71
C TYR A 124 -16.41 3.19 -7.44
N GLY A 125 -15.41 3.58 -6.65
CA GLY A 125 -15.03 2.90 -5.41
C GLY A 125 -14.54 1.45 -5.58
N CYS A 126 -14.35 1.00 -6.82
CA CYS A 126 -14.00 -0.36 -7.19
C CYS A 126 -12.57 -0.44 -7.71
N ASP A 127 -12.04 -1.66 -7.80
CA ASP A 127 -10.70 -1.93 -8.31
C ASP A 127 -10.45 -1.32 -9.68
N GLY A 128 -9.28 -0.74 -9.86
CA GLY A 128 -8.87 -0.12 -11.12
C GLY A 128 -7.36 0.01 -11.24
N LYS A 129 -6.91 -0.11 -12.50
CA LYS A 129 -5.53 0.05 -12.91
C LYS A 129 -5.42 1.07 -14.03
N TYR A 130 -4.45 1.92 -13.93
CA TYR A 130 -4.24 3.05 -14.85
C TYR A 130 -2.80 3.02 -15.33
N ILE A 131 -2.63 3.16 -16.64
CA ILE A 131 -1.30 3.10 -17.28
C ILE A 131 -1.14 4.36 -18.13
N LEU A 132 -0.02 5.02 -17.97
CA LEU A 132 0.40 6.12 -18.82
C LEU A 132 1.72 5.74 -19.51
N ASP A 133 1.67 5.62 -20.83
CA ASP A 133 2.81 5.34 -21.67
C ASP A 133 2.99 6.49 -22.64
N GLU A 134 3.95 7.35 -22.38
CA GLU A 134 4.10 8.63 -23.06
C GLU A 134 2.80 9.45 -23.01
N ALA A 135 2.12 9.62 -24.15
CA ALA A 135 0.83 10.31 -24.24
C ALA A 135 -0.39 9.35 -24.26
N ARG A 136 -0.16 8.04 -24.20
CA ARG A 136 -1.20 7.01 -24.25
C ARG A 136 -1.68 6.70 -22.85
N LEU A 137 -2.93 7.02 -22.57
CA LEU A 137 -3.59 6.68 -21.29
C LEU A 137 -4.47 5.44 -21.49
N ILE A 138 -4.26 4.42 -20.64
CA ILE A 138 -5.11 3.24 -20.58
C ILE A 138 -5.78 3.21 -19.21
N ILE A 139 -7.08 3.05 -19.18
CA ILE A 139 -7.91 2.96 -17.98
C ILE A 139 -8.57 1.58 -17.95
N CYS A 140 -8.17 0.75 -17.00
CA CYS A 140 -8.81 -0.51 -16.70
C CYS A 140 -9.59 -0.34 -15.39
N GLN A 141 -10.91 -0.07 -15.49
CA GLN A 141 -11.76 0.14 -14.34
C GLN A 141 -12.81 -0.97 -14.24
N SER A 142 -12.79 -1.71 -13.14
CA SER A 142 -13.77 -2.76 -12.88
C SER A 142 -15.17 -2.19 -12.57
N ASN A 143 -16.20 -2.98 -12.83
CA ASN A 143 -17.58 -2.69 -12.48
C ASN A 143 -18.08 -1.30 -12.95
N ALA A 144 -17.47 -0.77 -14.01
CA ALA A 144 -17.77 0.55 -14.55
C ALA A 144 -18.52 0.44 -15.87
N LYS A 145 -19.44 1.38 -16.11
CA LYS A 145 -20.00 1.55 -17.44
C LYS A 145 -19.02 2.34 -18.29
N THR A 146 -18.40 1.67 -19.23
CA THR A 146 -17.36 2.19 -20.13
C THR A 146 -17.74 3.50 -20.82
N TYR A 147 -19.01 3.67 -21.14
CA TYR A 147 -19.54 4.89 -21.77
C TYR A 147 -19.18 6.17 -20.99
N TYR A 148 -19.43 6.20 -19.68
CA TYR A 148 -19.14 7.39 -18.87
C TYR A 148 -17.66 7.70 -18.75
N LEU A 149 -16.82 6.66 -18.78
CA LEU A 149 -15.37 6.84 -18.80
C LEU A 149 -14.90 7.40 -20.14
N HIS A 150 -15.47 6.97 -21.25
CA HIS A 150 -15.17 7.53 -22.58
C HIS A 150 -15.58 9.01 -22.70
N GLU A 151 -16.69 9.38 -22.09
CA GLU A 151 -17.12 10.77 -22.03
C GLU A 151 -16.15 11.65 -21.25
N ALA A 152 -15.71 11.17 -20.08
CA ALA A 152 -14.76 11.88 -19.22
C ALA A 152 -13.30 11.87 -19.76
N TYR A 153 -12.91 10.78 -20.41
CA TYR A 153 -11.55 10.57 -20.94
C TYR A 153 -11.56 10.15 -22.43
N PRO A 154 -11.98 11.03 -23.33
CA PRO A 154 -12.26 10.66 -24.73
C PRO A 154 -11.02 10.22 -25.53
N LYS A 155 -9.83 10.49 -25.03
CA LYS A 155 -8.56 10.08 -25.66
C LYS A 155 -7.93 8.84 -25.03
N ALA A 156 -8.54 8.31 -23.96
CA ALA A 156 -8.03 7.13 -23.28
C ALA A 156 -8.58 5.84 -23.90
N GLU A 157 -7.78 4.79 -23.80
CA GLU A 157 -8.25 3.43 -24.04
C GLU A 157 -8.91 2.91 -22.78
N ILE A 158 -10.21 2.67 -22.83
CA ILE A 158 -11.00 2.25 -21.69
C ILE A 158 -11.29 0.75 -21.81
N ASN A 159 -10.91 -0.01 -20.78
CA ASN A 159 -11.13 -1.46 -20.70
C ASN A 159 -10.86 -2.18 -22.04
N PRO A 160 -9.63 -2.08 -22.60
CA PRO A 160 -9.36 -2.56 -23.96
C PRO A 160 -9.61 -4.07 -24.17
N LEU A 161 -9.71 -4.84 -23.10
CA LEU A 161 -10.05 -6.27 -23.12
C LEU A 161 -11.52 -6.53 -22.77
N GLY A 162 -12.36 -5.49 -22.69
CA GLY A 162 -13.76 -5.57 -22.33
C GLY A 162 -14.02 -5.29 -20.84
N ASP A 163 -15.31 -5.26 -20.49
CA ASP A 163 -15.76 -5.05 -19.11
C ASP A 163 -15.32 -6.22 -18.23
N TRP A 164 -14.97 -5.91 -16.98
CA TRP A 164 -14.47 -6.89 -16.03
C TRP A 164 -14.93 -6.61 -14.59
N THR A 165 -14.85 -7.62 -13.76
CA THR A 165 -15.12 -7.55 -12.33
C THR A 165 -13.81 -7.65 -11.58
N GLY A 166 -13.53 -6.74 -10.66
CA GLY A 166 -12.31 -6.70 -9.86
C GLY A 166 -12.60 -6.65 -8.36
N GLY A 167 -11.51 -6.58 -7.59
CA GLY A 167 -11.55 -6.53 -6.14
C GLY A 167 -11.40 -7.88 -5.47
N THR A 168 -11.43 -7.88 -4.14
CA THR A 168 -11.14 -9.07 -3.32
C THR A 168 -12.14 -10.22 -3.45
N ASP A 169 -13.28 -10.01 -4.08
CA ASP A 169 -14.24 -11.08 -4.34
C ASP A 169 -13.78 -12.04 -5.46
N VAL A 170 -12.94 -11.55 -6.37
CA VAL A 170 -12.53 -12.29 -7.59
C VAL A 170 -11.01 -12.39 -7.76
N ASP A 171 -10.26 -11.66 -6.99
CA ASP A 171 -8.80 -11.63 -7.04
C ASP A 171 -8.21 -11.67 -5.63
N THR A 172 -6.93 -11.97 -5.53
CA THR A 172 -6.19 -12.10 -4.27
C THR A 172 -5.10 -11.06 -4.20
N GLY A 173 -4.98 -10.42 -3.05
CA GLY A 173 -3.93 -9.46 -2.75
C GLY A 173 -3.14 -9.79 -1.51
N ALA A 174 -1.92 -9.32 -1.46
CA ALA A 174 -1.05 -9.45 -0.31
C ALA A 174 -0.32 -8.14 -0.02
N VAL A 175 0.09 -7.98 1.23
CA VAL A 175 0.87 -6.83 1.70
C VAL A 175 2.18 -6.69 0.91
N ASN A 176 2.63 -5.46 0.70
CA ASN A 176 3.89 -5.10 0.05
C ASN A 176 4.06 -5.55 -1.42
N ARG A 177 3.00 -5.92 -2.11
CA ARG A 177 3.08 -6.31 -3.53
C ARG A 177 2.97 -5.14 -4.50
N LYS A 178 2.39 -4.01 -4.11
CA LYS A 178 2.26 -2.81 -4.95
C LYS A 178 3.24 -1.74 -4.49
N LEU A 179 4.41 -1.76 -5.09
CA LEU A 179 5.57 -0.95 -4.76
C LEU A 179 5.87 0.05 -5.88
N GLY A 180 6.60 1.12 -5.57
CA GLY A 180 6.97 2.11 -6.56
C GLY A 180 5.81 3.01 -6.98
N SER A 181 5.61 3.23 -8.26
CA SER A 181 4.58 4.13 -8.80
C SER A 181 3.17 3.67 -8.51
N ASP A 182 2.95 2.38 -8.31
CA ASP A 182 1.65 1.79 -7.97
C ASP A 182 1.09 2.31 -6.65
N MET A 183 1.93 2.74 -5.74
CA MET A 183 1.54 3.26 -4.43
C MET A 183 1.13 4.73 -4.45
N GLY A 184 1.26 5.40 -5.56
CA GLY A 184 0.92 6.82 -5.70
C GLY A 184 2.03 7.76 -5.36
N ASP A 185 1.65 8.90 -4.81
CA ASP A 185 2.59 9.96 -4.39
C ASP A 185 3.32 9.61 -3.11
N SER A 186 3.11 8.41 -2.61
CA SER A 186 3.79 7.96 -1.42
C SER A 186 5.21 7.59 -1.73
N VAL A 187 5.99 7.75 -0.75
CA VAL A 187 7.27 7.14 -0.64
C VAL A 187 7.07 5.65 -0.49
N THR A 188 7.91 4.88 -1.10
CA THR A 188 7.88 3.43 -1.00
C THR A 188 9.07 2.94 -0.21
N GLY A 189 8.88 1.99 0.64
CA GLY A 189 9.91 1.35 1.46
C GLY A 189 9.49 -0.08 1.77
N GLY A 190 10.34 -0.86 2.35
CA GLY A 190 10.10 -2.27 2.64
C GLY A 190 10.51 -3.20 1.50
N GLY A 191 11.06 -4.34 1.83
CA GLY A 191 11.69 -5.20 0.86
C GLY A 191 12.81 -4.49 0.11
N LEU A 192 12.98 -4.78 -1.16
CA LEU A 192 13.95 -4.07 -2.01
C LEU A 192 13.40 -2.78 -2.62
N HIS A 193 12.09 -2.57 -2.62
CA HIS A 193 11.43 -1.55 -3.43
C HIS A 193 10.17 -0.98 -2.82
N GLY A 194 10.00 -0.90 -1.55
CA GLY A 194 8.73 -0.41 -1.13
C GLY A 194 8.64 0.00 0.33
N LYS A 195 7.56 0.66 0.66
CA LYS A 195 7.18 0.98 2.03
C LYS A 195 6.63 -0.28 2.68
N ASP A 196 7.27 -0.75 3.73
CA ASP A 196 6.76 -1.83 4.54
C ASP A 196 5.68 -1.29 5.50
N LEU A 197 4.43 -1.49 5.15
CA LEU A 197 3.28 -1.09 5.97
C LEU A 197 2.96 -2.11 7.06
N SER A 198 3.57 -3.28 6.99
CA SER A 198 3.34 -4.35 7.95
C SER A 198 4.18 -4.25 9.21
N LYS A 199 5.14 -3.32 9.25
CA LYS A 199 6.13 -3.22 10.32
C LYS A 199 6.06 -1.90 11.08
N ALA A 200 6.41 -1.95 12.35
CA ALA A 200 6.44 -0.78 13.23
C ALA A 200 7.54 0.24 12.88
N ASP A 201 8.47 -0.08 12.03
CA ASP A 201 9.48 0.84 11.50
C ASP A 201 8.96 1.77 10.40
N VAL A 202 7.69 1.77 10.14
CA VAL A 202 7.00 2.68 9.21
C VAL A 202 7.31 4.16 9.46
N SER A 203 7.67 4.53 10.69
CA SER A 203 8.08 5.89 11.04
C SER A 203 9.28 6.38 10.23
N VAL A 204 10.23 5.50 9.91
CA VAL A 204 11.38 5.80 9.04
C VAL A 204 10.90 6.12 7.62
N ASN A 205 9.93 5.38 7.14
CA ASN A 205 9.30 5.60 5.84
C ASN A 205 8.57 6.94 5.79
N ILE A 206 7.86 7.31 6.84
CA ILE A 206 7.19 8.63 6.97
C ILE A 206 8.22 9.75 6.94
N TYR A 207 9.30 9.63 7.72
CA TYR A 207 10.37 10.62 7.74
C TYR A 207 10.98 10.84 6.35
N ALA A 208 11.30 9.78 5.67
CA ALA A 208 11.91 9.85 4.36
C ALA A 208 10.91 10.36 3.29
N TRP A 209 9.61 10.04 3.41
CA TRP A 209 8.57 10.64 2.58
C TRP A 209 8.49 12.16 2.78
N LEU A 210 8.53 12.62 4.02
CA LEU A 210 8.56 14.05 4.34
C LEU A 210 9.81 14.75 3.78
N LYS A 211 10.96 14.07 3.78
CA LYS A 211 12.20 14.56 3.17
C LYS A 211 12.11 14.60 1.65
N ALA A 212 11.58 13.58 1.03
CA ALA A 212 11.42 13.50 -0.42
C ALA A 212 10.48 14.57 -0.97
N ARG A 213 9.51 15.04 -0.19
CA ARG A 213 8.60 16.14 -0.57
C ARG A 213 9.24 17.55 -0.51
N LYS A 214 10.46 17.66 -0.02
CA LYS A 214 11.23 18.93 0.02
C LYS A 214 12.35 18.89 -1.02
N PRO A 215 12.07 19.01 -2.32
CA PRO A 215 13.04 18.78 -3.40
C PRO A 215 14.24 19.74 -3.33
N GLU A 216 14.10 20.92 -2.75
CA GLU A 216 15.16 21.91 -2.62
C GLU A 216 16.34 21.45 -1.72
N ARG A 217 16.18 20.34 -0.97
CA ARG A 217 17.21 19.78 -0.09
C ARG A 217 17.78 18.45 -0.55
N LEU A 218 17.28 17.91 -1.64
CA LEU A 218 17.79 16.68 -2.26
C LEU A 218 18.86 17.01 -3.31
N SER A 219 19.88 17.79 -2.94
CA SER A 219 21.08 17.79 -3.75
C SER A 219 21.71 16.38 -3.66
N SER A 220 22.27 15.93 -4.77
CA SER A 220 22.85 14.59 -4.93
C SER A 220 23.91 14.19 -3.89
N SER A 221 24.35 15.14 -3.07
CA SER A 221 25.32 14.95 -1.99
C SER A 221 24.67 14.70 -0.62
N SER A 222 23.35 14.76 -0.50
CA SER A 222 22.63 14.71 0.77
C SER A 222 21.57 13.62 0.85
N VAL A 223 21.66 12.61 -0.01
CA VAL A 223 20.86 11.39 0.18
C VAL A 223 21.37 10.73 1.46
N PRO A 224 20.59 10.72 2.55
CA PRO A 224 21.08 10.14 3.78
C PRO A 224 21.41 8.66 3.57
N LEU A 225 22.45 8.19 4.24
CA LEU A 225 22.85 6.78 4.29
C LEU A 225 21.68 5.82 4.61
N VAL A 226 20.61 6.35 5.19
CA VAL A 226 19.32 5.70 5.46
C VAL A 226 18.65 5.11 4.20
N MET A 227 19.05 5.53 3.01
CA MET A 227 18.49 4.99 1.76
C MET A 227 19.32 3.82 1.18
N MET A 228 20.40 3.43 1.82
CA MET A 228 21.32 2.40 1.32
C MET A 228 21.49 1.21 2.27
N LEU A 229 20.69 1.10 3.34
CA LEU A 229 20.77 -0.01 4.29
C LEU A 229 19.54 -0.87 4.24
#